data_9fadd411549fb1a6ef7115950e50e583
#
_entry.id   9fadd411549fb1a6ef7115950e50e583
#
_cell.length_a   1.000
_cell.length_b   1.000
_cell.length_c   1.000
_cell.angle_alpha   90.00
_cell.angle_beta   90.00
_cell.angle_gamma   90.00
#
_symmetry.space_group_name_H-M   'P 1'
#
loop_
_entity.id
_entity.type
_entity.pdbx_description
1 polymer ?
#
loop_
_entity_poly.entity_id
_entity_poly.type
_entity_poly.pdbx_seq_one_letter_code
_entity_poly.pdbx_strand_id
1 'polypeptide(L)'
;MAIFDQKESAEMRFYTAGTERTRIDSSGRLLVGHTASIGEDRIFQIVGTTSDNSSAQLIRHSSDTAASKIDFAKSRNGTKGSFTILQDGDVLGDIIFRGDDGTDLNSEGVKISAVVDGTPGSNDMPSRLVFATSADGSASPTERLRIDKEGGFIFSNGALLEKVNITAGKLSANTNIDLDDGMVHYFTTQETTTSTPNIRVNSSTSLNDIMTAGDVITVTLVTTAAAGGYSANMTIDGNAITEEWVGGSAPSAGGSDGLDVYSYTIICTHASNTGDSGFKVIANYINATN
;
A
#
# COMPACT_ATOMS: atom_id res chain seq x y z
N MET A 1 25.79 34.16 30.29
CA MET A 1 25.60 33.04 29.36
C MET A 1 26.48 31.89 29.81
N ALA A 2 25.93 30.78 30.20
CA ALA A 2 26.75 29.59 30.54
C ALA A 2 27.11 28.92 29.21
N ILE A 3 28.39 28.76 28.94
CA ILE A 3 28.93 28.04 27.79
C ILE A 3 29.55 26.74 28.33
N PHE A 4 29.06 25.59 27.88
CA PHE A 4 29.77 24.33 28.06
C PHE A 4 30.71 24.18 26.87
N ASP A 5 31.98 24.54 27.06
CA ASP A 5 33.00 24.55 26.00
C ASP A 5 33.99 23.39 26.31
N GLN A 6 33.97 22.38 25.46
CA GLN A 6 34.92 21.27 25.46
C GLN A 6 35.98 21.55 24.39
N LYS A 7 37.17 22.02 24.80
CA LYS A 7 38.26 22.48 23.92
C LYS A 7 39.19 21.36 23.42
N GLU A 8 39.14 20.21 24.07
CA GLU A 8 39.93 19.05 23.68
C GLU A 8 39.10 18.10 22.81
N SER A 9 39.74 17.19 22.09
CA SER A 9 39.07 16.15 21.27
C SER A 9 38.43 15.06 22.17
N ALA A 10 37.76 15.51 23.24
CA ALA A 10 37.06 14.67 24.20
C ALA A 10 35.55 14.72 24.00
N GLU A 11 34.88 13.76 24.55
CA GLU A 11 33.42 13.61 24.43
C GLU A 11 32.70 14.43 25.51
N MET A 12 31.51 14.96 25.18
CA MET A 12 30.58 15.48 26.19
C MET A 12 29.61 14.39 26.60
N ARG A 13 29.55 14.06 27.89
CA ARG A 13 28.79 12.92 28.40
C ARG A 13 27.76 13.34 29.43
N PHE A 14 26.56 12.74 29.39
CA PHE A 14 25.48 12.99 30.34
C PHE A 14 25.13 11.70 31.10
N TYR A 15 25.07 11.79 32.44
CA TYR A 15 24.86 10.65 33.32
C TYR A 15 23.62 10.83 34.19
N THR A 16 22.89 9.73 34.45
CA THR A 16 21.90 9.64 35.52
C THR A 16 22.13 8.35 36.32
N ALA A 17 22.08 8.45 37.66
CA ALA A 17 22.31 7.33 38.57
C ALA A 17 23.62 6.55 38.27
N GLY A 18 24.69 7.28 37.93
CA GLY A 18 26.00 6.68 37.63
C GLY A 18 26.11 6.02 36.26
N THR A 19 25.05 6.01 35.48
CA THR A 19 25.03 5.41 34.13
C THR A 19 25.01 6.51 33.08
N GLU A 20 25.86 6.41 32.04
CA GLU A 20 25.84 7.27 30.87
C GLU A 20 24.55 7.04 30.07
N ARG A 21 23.86 8.13 29.72
CA ARG A 21 22.61 8.09 28.95
C ARG A 21 22.74 8.65 27.55
N THR A 22 23.62 9.65 27.39
CA THR A 22 23.80 10.37 26.13
C THR A 22 25.20 10.93 26.06
N ARG A 23 25.77 11.02 24.87
CA ARG A 23 27.01 11.75 24.59
C ARG A 23 26.96 12.49 23.26
N ILE A 24 27.80 13.53 23.16
CA ILE A 24 28.32 14.01 21.88
C ILE A 24 29.75 13.50 21.80
N ASP A 25 30.04 12.63 20.84
CA ASP A 25 31.37 12.05 20.69
C ASP A 25 32.37 12.99 20.01
N SER A 26 33.62 12.59 19.91
CA SER A 26 34.70 13.38 19.29
C SER A 26 34.49 13.66 17.79
N SER A 27 33.60 12.95 17.13
CA SER A 27 33.18 13.16 15.74
C SER A 27 31.94 14.05 15.63
N GLY A 28 31.38 14.54 16.77
CA GLY A 28 30.21 15.41 16.82
C GLY A 28 28.87 14.68 16.68
N ARG A 29 28.83 13.35 16.86
CA ARG A 29 27.62 12.53 16.79
C ARG A 29 26.90 12.52 18.12
N LEU A 30 25.58 12.74 18.11
CA LEU A 30 24.72 12.60 19.28
C LEU A 30 24.28 11.14 19.42
N LEU A 31 24.80 10.45 20.45
CA LEU A 31 24.50 9.07 20.74
C LEU A 31 23.64 8.98 22.00
N VAL A 32 22.50 8.31 21.92
CA VAL A 32 21.56 8.07 23.02
C VAL A 32 21.50 6.58 23.31
N GLY A 33 21.78 6.19 24.57
CA GLY A 33 21.73 4.81 25.02
C GLY A 33 22.95 3.96 24.65
N HIS A 34 23.95 4.52 23.98
CA HIS A 34 25.17 3.83 23.56
C HIS A 34 26.40 4.72 23.64
N THR A 35 27.59 4.12 23.73
CA THR A 35 28.86 4.83 23.91
C THR A 35 29.75 4.89 22.67
N ALA A 36 29.36 4.21 21.59
CA ALA A 36 30.06 4.21 20.30
C ALA A 36 29.06 4.18 19.15
N SER A 37 29.42 4.68 17.97
CA SER A 37 28.60 4.54 16.77
C SER A 37 28.46 3.09 16.37
N ILE A 38 27.28 2.69 15.93
CA ILE A 38 26.94 1.34 15.46
C ILE A 38 26.45 1.44 14.02
N GLY A 39 26.85 0.49 13.19
CA GLY A 39 26.49 0.45 11.78
C GLY A 39 27.08 1.65 11.03
N GLU A 40 26.27 2.30 10.20
CA GLU A 40 26.71 3.50 9.51
C GLU A 40 26.83 4.70 10.46
N ASP A 41 27.84 5.54 10.24
CA ASP A 41 28.16 6.71 11.07
C ASP A 41 27.13 7.83 10.95
N ARG A 42 25.93 7.63 11.50
CA ARG A 42 24.88 8.66 11.53
C ARG A 42 25.11 9.66 12.64
N ILE A 43 24.84 10.95 12.36
CA ILE A 43 25.03 12.06 13.31
C ILE A 43 24.13 11.94 14.54
N PHE A 44 22.95 11.34 14.41
CA PHE A 44 22.03 11.05 15.51
C PHE A 44 21.69 9.58 15.55
N GLN A 45 21.96 8.92 16.68
CA GLN A 45 21.67 7.52 16.90
C GLN A 45 20.97 7.31 18.23
N ILE A 46 19.90 6.53 18.25
CA ILE A 46 19.24 6.01 19.45
C ILE A 46 19.43 4.50 19.42
N VAL A 47 20.09 3.95 20.43
CA VAL A 47 20.41 2.53 20.53
C VAL A 47 19.87 1.97 21.83
N GLY A 48 19.08 0.92 21.76
CA GLY A 48 18.47 0.25 22.89
C GLY A 48 18.30 -1.24 22.65
N THR A 49 17.91 -1.95 23.71
CA THR A 49 17.66 -3.40 23.71
C THR A 49 16.17 -3.74 23.81
N THR A 50 15.32 -2.73 23.93
CA THR A 50 13.87 -2.86 23.97
C THR A 50 13.25 -1.81 23.03
N SER A 51 11.99 -2.01 22.60
CA SER A 51 11.26 -1.04 21.80
C SER A 51 11.18 0.34 22.47
N ASP A 52 11.01 0.38 23.79
CA ASP A 52 10.84 1.64 24.53
C ASP A 52 12.13 2.47 24.58
N ASN A 53 13.30 1.84 24.65
CA ASN A 53 14.58 2.53 24.76
C ASN A 53 15.31 2.72 23.41
N SER A 54 14.68 2.31 22.30
CA SER A 54 15.15 2.48 20.92
C SER A 54 14.10 3.20 20.03
N SER A 55 13.27 4.04 20.63
CA SER A 55 12.17 4.73 19.94
C SER A 55 12.35 6.25 19.94
N ALA A 56 11.72 6.92 18.98
CA ALA A 56 11.58 8.37 18.92
C ALA A 56 10.10 8.73 18.73
N GLN A 57 9.65 9.75 19.45
CA GLN A 57 8.27 10.21 19.37
C GLN A 57 8.22 11.73 19.19
N LEU A 58 7.43 12.18 18.22
CA LEU A 58 7.14 13.59 17.97
C LEU A 58 5.66 13.85 18.28
N ILE A 59 5.37 14.58 19.36
CA ILE A 59 3.99 14.89 19.76
C ILE A 59 3.77 16.40 19.63
N ARG A 60 2.64 16.79 19.03
CA ARG A 60 2.14 18.16 19.00
C ARG A 60 0.75 18.21 19.63
N HIS A 61 0.58 19.06 20.64
CA HIS A 61 -0.73 19.38 21.21
C HIS A 61 -1.20 20.71 20.63
N SER A 62 -2.25 20.69 19.83
CA SER A 62 -2.85 21.89 19.22
C SER A 62 -4.29 21.62 18.82
N SER A 63 -5.10 22.66 18.83
CA SER A 63 -6.50 22.61 18.36
C SER A 63 -6.65 22.88 16.85
N ASP A 64 -5.55 23.20 16.15
CA ASP A 64 -5.55 23.41 14.70
C ASP A 64 -5.33 22.09 13.92
N THR A 65 -5.37 22.16 12.58
CA THR A 65 -5.25 21.01 11.69
C THR A 65 -3.81 20.61 11.36
N ALA A 66 -2.78 21.34 11.86
CA ALA A 66 -1.39 21.03 11.56
C ALA A 66 -0.85 19.85 12.38
N ALA A 67 0.17 19.13 11.87
CA ALA A 67 0.76 17.94 12.48
C ALA A 67 2.22 18.18 12.90
N SER A 68 2.78 17.26 13.70
CA SER A 68 4.24 17.10 13.84
C SER A 68 4.84 16.66 12.51
N LYS A 69 6.09 17.04 12.22
CA LYS A 69 6.74 16.80 10.92
C LYS A 69 8.15 16.26 11.09
N ILE A 70 8.56 15.42 10.14
CA ILE A 70 9.95 15.15 9.81
C ILE A 70 10.14 15.63 8.37
N ASP A 71 11.00 16.64 8.18
CA ASP A 71 11.27 17.22 6.87
C ASP A 71 12.66 16.78 6.37
N PHE A 72 12.69 16.19 5.18
CA PHE A 72 13.90 15.91 4.43
C PHE A 72 14.04 17.01 3.36
N ALA A 73 15.15 17.72 3.35
CA ALA A 73 15.42 18.77 2.39
C ALA A 73 16.82 18.66 1.82
N LYS A 74 16.97 18.92 0.52
CA LYS A 74 18.25 18.84 -0.18
C LYS A 74 18.49 20.08 -1.04
N SER A 75 19.74 20.51 -1.13
CA SER A 75 20.27 21.46 -2.11
C SER A 75 21.50 20.86 -2.78
N ARG A 76 21.77 21.17 -4.04
CA ARG A 76 23.03 20.84 -4.72
C ARG A 76 24.19 21.76 -4.35
N ASN A 77 23.97 22.72 -3.43
CA ASN A 77 25.03 23.62 -2.98
C ASN A 77 25.87 22.96 -1.87
N GLY A 78 27.20 22.97 -2.02
CA GLY A 78 28.13 22.45 -1.01
C GLY A 78 28.33 23.37 0.20
N THR A 79 27.85 24.61 0.15
CA THR A 79 27.94 25.56 1.25
C THR A 79 26.65 25.61 2.04
N LYS A 80 26.71 25.32 3.36
CA LYS A 80 25.55 25.39 4.25
C LYS A 80 24.91 26.79 4.20
N GLY A 81 23.56 26.80 4.05
CA GLY A 81 22.79 28.06 3.96
C GLY A 81 22.72 28.66 2.55
N SER A 82 23.41 28.10 1.57
CA SER A 82 23.30 28.47 0.16
C SER A 82 22.44 27.46 -0.62
N PHE A 83 21.84 27.92 -1.72
CA PHE A 83 20.86 27.14 -2.48
C PHE A 83 21.31 26.97 -3.94
N THR A 84 21.20 25.75 -4.44
CA THR A 84 21.38 25.42 -5.86
C THR A 84 20.28 24.43 -6.23
N ILE A 85 19.64 24.67 -7.37
CA ILE A 85 18.53 23.89 -7.87
C ILE A 85 18.93 22.42 -8.07
N LEU A 86 18.01 21.52 -7.79
CA LEU A 86 18.14 20.08 -7.99
C LEU A 86 18.00 19.73 -9.48
N GLN A 87 18.31 18.51 -9.82
CA GLN A 87 18.20 17.95 -11.17
C GLN A 87 17.36 16.67 -11.13
N ASP A 88 16.87 16.28 -12.29
CA ASP A 88 16.18 14.99 -12.46
C ASP A 88 17.03 13.84 -11.90
N GLY A 89 16.37 12.92 -11.15
CA GLY A 89 17.02 11.81 -10.49
C GLY A 89 17.65 12.12 -9.12
N ASP A 90 17.71 13.39 -8.68
CA ASP A 90 18.18 13.71 -7.32
C ASP A 90 17.26 13.14 -6.26
N VAL A 91 17.82 12.47 -5.25
CA VAL A 91 17.08 11.96 -4.10
C VAL A 91 16.86 13.10 -3.10
N LEU A 92 15.61 13.37 -2.75
CA LEU A 92 15.22 14.38 -1.74
C LEU A 92 15.41 13.88 -0.32
N GLY A 93 15.11 12.58 -0.11
CA GLY A 93 15.28 11.91 1.17
C GLY A 93 14.90 10.44 1.09
N ASP A 94 15.46 9.65 2.00
CA ASP A 94 15.26 8.22 2.12
C ASP A 94 14.81 7.83 3.54
N ILE A 95 13.88 6.88 3.63
CA ILE A 95 13.61 6.06 4.82
C ILE A 95 14.10 4.66 4.52
N ILE A 96 15.13 4.19 5.27
CA ILE A 96 15.79 2.92 5.01
C ILE A 96 15.58 2.00 6.19
N PHE A 97 15.20 0.75 5.92
CA PHE A 97 15.08 -0.33 6.89
C PHE A 97 16.22 -1.32 6.64
N ARG A 98 17.06 -1.52 7.66
CA ARG A 98 18.22 -2.40 7.61
C ARG A 98 18.07 -3.54 8.60
N GLY A 99 18.64 -4.67 8.28
CA GLY A 99 18.75 -5.83 9.17
C GLY A 99 20.20 -6.23 9.39
N ASP A 100 20.46 -6.84 10.54
CA ASP A 100 21.73 -7.54 10.81
C ASP A 100 21.73 -8.86 10.03
N ASP A 101 22.71 -9.04 9.14
CA ASP A 101 22.89 -10.25 8.35
C ASP A 101 23.86 -11.25 9.00
N GLY A 102 24.22 -11.01 10.26
CA GLY A 102 25.21 -11.79 11.01
C GLY A 102 26.64 -11.25 10.87
N THR A 103 26.82 -10.18 10.08
CA THR A 103 28.11 -9.51 9.88
C THR A 103 28.03 -8.05 10.33
N ASP A 104 27.02 -7.33 9.87
CA ASP A 104 26.82 -5.91 10.18
C ASP A 104 25.36 -5.46 9.89
N LEU A 105 25.10 -4.14 10.04
CA LEU A 105 23.81 -3.50 9.74
C LEU A 105 23.80 -2.75 8.39
N ASN A 106 24.61 -3.15 7.41
CA ASN A 106 24.73 -2.41 6.15
C ASN A 106 23.77 -2.93 5.06
N SER A 107 23.20 -4.11 5.24
CA SER A 107 22.26 -4.70 4.29
C SER A 107 20.90 -3.98 4.32
N GLU A 108 20.54 -3.33 3.21
CA GLU A 108 19.26 -2.64 3.06
C GLU A 108 18.17 -3.63 2.65
N GLY A 109 17.16 -3.83 3.51
CA GLY A 109 16.00 -4.69 3.23
C GLY A 109 14.90 -3.96 2.47
N VAL A 110 14.53 -2.75 2.94
CA VAL A 110 13.46 -1.92 2.36
C VAL A 110 13.91 -0.47 2.31
N LYS A 111 13.49 0.24 1.25
CA LYS A 111 13.71 1.68 1.11
C LYS A 111 12.48 2.39 0.56
N ILE A 112 12.15 3.55 1.15
CA ILE A 112 11.17 4.50 0.63
C ILE A 112 11.94 5.76 0.27
N SER A 113 11.88 6.19 -1.00
CA SER A 113 12.64 7.32 -1.52
C SER A 113 11.72 8.37 -2.15
N ALA A 114 11.96 9.64 -1.85
CA ALA A 114 11.44 10.74 -2.65
C ALA A 114 12.54 11.19 -3.63
N VAL A 115 12.22 11.23 -4.93
CA VAL A 115 13.19 11.48 -5.99
C VAL A 115 12.64 12.52 -6.96
N VAL A 116 13.48 13.45 -7.40
CA VAL A 116 13.12 14.42 -8.44
C VAL A 116 12.79 13.67 -9.75
N ASP A 117 11.66 14.01 -10.37
CA ASP A 117 11.10 13.32 -11.54
C ASP A 117 10.80 14.31 -12.67
N GLY A 118 11.85 14.89 -13.22
CA GLY A 118 11.79 15.90 -14.26
C GLY A 118 12.67 17.10 -13.95
N THR A 119 12.41 18.23 -14.60
CA THR A 119 13.21 19.45 -14.44
C THR A 119 12.55 20.37 -13.40
N PRO A 120 13.17 20.56 -12.22
CA PRO A 120 12.66 21.51 -11.22
C PRO A 120 12.75 22.97 -11.70
N GLY A 121 11.86 23.81 -11.20
CA GLY A 121 11.81 25.24 -11.46
C GLY A 121 11.59 26.07 -10.19
N SER A 122 11.35 27.37 -10.37
CA SER A 122 10.99 28.25 -9.25
C SER A 122 9.59 27.87 -8.73
N ASN A 123 9.50 27.49 -7.45
CA ASN A 123 8.26 26.98 -6.82
C ASN A 123 7.69 25.71 -7.50
N ASP A 124 8.56 24.94 -8.14
CA ASP A 124 8.21 23.72 -8.88
C ASP A 124 9.21 22.61 -8.54
N MET A 125 8.71 21.48 -8.05
CA MET A 125 9.53 20.32 -7.66
C MET A 125 8.80 19.02 -8.08
N PRO A 126 8.84 18.68 -9.38
CA PRO A 126 8.27 17.44 -9.87
C PRO A 126 8.96 16.26 -9.20
N SER A 127 8.22 15.36 -8.58
CA SER A 127 8.79 14.30 -7.75
C SER A 127 8.01 13.01 -7.86
N ARG A 128 8.73 11.89 -7.69
CA ARG A 128 8.14 10.55 -7.54
C ARG A 128 8.43 9.98 -6.16
N LEU A 129 7.52 9.18 -5.65
CA LEU A 129 7.70 8.37 -4.45
C LEU A 129 7.95 6.92 -4.85
N VAL A 130 9.06 6.35 -4.39
CA VAL A 130 9.53 5.01 -4.77
C VAL A 130 9.52 4.09 -3.56
N PHE A 131 8.99 2.88 -3.73
CA PHE A 131 9.04 1.78 -2.78
C PHE A 131 9.92 0.68 -3.36
N ALA A 132 10.96 0.30 -2.61
CA ALA A 132 11.95 -0.68 -3.03
C ALA A 132 12.13 -1.77 -1.97
N THR A 133 12.34 -3.01 -2.40
CA THR A 133 12.64 -4.17 -1.54
C THR A 133 13.79 -4.98 -2.08
N SER A 134 14.61 -5.56 -1.20
CA SER A 134 15.67 -6.50 -1.57
C SER A 134 15.10 -7.90 -1.82
N ALA A 135 15.55 -8.53 -2.89
CA ALA A 135 15.29 -9.95 -3.12
C ALA A 135 16.20 -10.82 -2.25
N ASP A 136 15.86 -12.09 -2.09
CA ASP A 136 16.75 -13.08 -1.48
C ASP A 136 18.10 -13.10 -2.22
N GLY A 137 19.19 -13.09 -1.45
CA GLY A 137 20.57 -13.00 -1.96
C GLY A 137 21.03 -11.59 -2.35
N SER A 138 20.25 -10.52 -2.10
CA SER A 138 20.63 -9.14 -2.41
C SER A 138 20.72 -8.27 -1.14
N ALA A 139 21.78 -7.48 -1.04
CA ALA A 139 21.95 -6.47 0.00
C ALA A 139 21.41 -5.08 -0.40
N SER A 140 20.81 -4.94 -1.59
CA SER A 140 20.35 -3.66 -2.14
C SER A 140 18.92 -3.76 -2.64
N PRO A 141 18.02 -2.83 -2.24
CA PRO A 141 16.64 -2.84 -2.69
C PRO A 141 16.49 -2.43 -4.16
N THR A 142 15.59 -3.13 -4.84
CA THR A 142 15.14 -2.82 -6.20
C THR A 142 13.76 -2.21 -6.14
N GLU A 143 13.50 -1.18 -6.92
CA GLU A 143 12.18 -0.55 -7.05
C GLU A 143 11.12 -1.59 -7.41
N ARG A 144 9.99 -1.55 -6.70
CA ARG A 144 8.80 -2.41 -6.94
C ARG A 144 7.60 -1.60 -7.39
N LEU A 145 7.40 -0.45 -6.76
CA LEU A 145 6.28 0.44 -6.99
C LEU A 145 6.77 1.88 -6.94
N ARG A 146 6.27 2.71 -7.83
CA ARG A 146 6.37 4.17 -7.68
C ARG A 146 5.02 4.85 -7.90
N ILE A 147 4.89 6.04 -7.32
CA ILE A 147 3.90 7.04 -7.71
C ILE A 147 4.71 8.12 -8.42
N ASP A 148 4.47 8.31 -9.72
CA ASP A 148 5.19 9.29 -10.55
C ASP A 148 4.64 10.72 -10.34
N LYS A 149 5.26 11.70 -10.99
CA LYS A 149 4.88 13.10 -10.87
C LYS A 149 3.48 13.43 -11.43
N GLU A 150 2.92 12.59 -12.29
CA GLU A 150 1.55 12.69 -12.80
C GLU A 150 0.53 11.95 -11.92
N GLY A 151 0.96 11.26 -10.86
CA GLY A 151 0.11 10.47 -9.97
C GLY A 151 -0.14 9.04 -10.45
N GLY A 152 0.56 8.57 -11.48
CA GLY A 152 0.48 7.21 -11.98
C GLY A 152 1.13 6.20 -11.04
N PHE A 153 0.46 5.06 -10.80
CA PHE A 153 1.00 3.92 -10.05
C PHE A 153 1.71 2.97 -11.02
N ILE A 154 3.02 2.80 -10.88
CA ILE A 154 3.86 1.98 -11.77
C ILE A 154 4.51 0.84 -10.99
N PHE A 155 4.22 -0.40 -11.38
CA PHE A 155 4.85 -1.61 -10.86
C PHE A 155 6.03 -2.00 -11.76
N SER A 156 7.26 -1.61 -11.37
CA SER A 156 8.45 -1.68 -12.23
C SER A 156 9.08 -3.08 -12.29
N ASN A 157 9.24 -3.73 -11.13
CA ASN A 157 9.93 -5.03 -10.99
C ASN A 157 9.15 -5.95 -10.05
N GLY A 158 7.90 -6.21 -10.36
CA GLY A 158 7.00 -7.02 -9.58
C GLY A 158 5.72 -7.30 -10.35
N ALA A 159 4.91 -8.22 -9.84
CA ALA A 159 3.57 -8.48 -10.32
C ALA A 159 2.55 -7.93 -9.33
N LEU A 160 1.45 -7.38 -9.83
CA LEU A 160 0.26 -7.15 -9.03
C LEU A 160 -0.45 -8.49 -8.89
N LEU A 161 -0.31 -9.14 -7.74
CA LEU A 161 -0.94 -10.42 -7.44
C LEU A 161 -2.23 -10.17 -6.67
N GLU A 162 -3.34 -10.53 -7.27
CA GLU A 162 -4.62 -10.62 -6.60
C GLU A 162 -4.83 -12.05 -6.07
N LYS A 163 -5.31 -12.19 -4.83
CA LYS A 163 -5.67 -13.49 -4.27
C LYS A 163 -7.09 -13.86 -4.67
N VAL A 164 -7.25 -15.10 -5.11
CA VAL A 164 -8.56 -15.69 -5.36
C VAL A 164 -9.12 -16.25 -4.05
N ASN A 165 -10.36 -15.89 -3.70
CA ASN A 165 -11.10 -16.57 -2.64
C ASN A 165 -11.62 -17.92 -3.18
N ILE A 166 -11.02 -19.02 -2.71
CA ILE A 166 -11.39 -20.38 -3.14
C ILE A 166 -12.38 -20.97 -2.13
N THR A 167 -13.63 -21.13 -2.57
CA THR A 167 -14.71 -21.72 -1.78
C THR A 167 -14.95 -23.17 -2.18
N ALA A 168 -14.79 -24.10 -1.24
CA ALA A 168 -15.15 -25.51 -1.40
C ALA A 168 -16.67 -25.68 -1.35
N GLY A 169 -17.38 -25.15 -2.33
CA GLY A 169 -18.85 -25.11 -2.39
C GLY A 169 -19.34 -24.66 -3.74
N LYS A 170 -20.66 -24.53 -3.88
CA LYS A 170 -21.34 -23.96 -5.04
C LYS A 170 -21.62 -22.48 -4.80
N LEU A 171 -21.63 -21.65 -5.85
CA LEU A 171 -22.08 -20.27 -5.76
C LEU A 171 -23.55 -20.20 -5.27
N SER A 172 -24.43 -21.09 -5.77
CA SER A 172 -25.84 -21.15 -5.35
C SER A 172 -26.08 -21.44 -3.86
N ALA A 173 -25.10 -22.00 -3.17
CA ALA A 173 -25.09 -22.19 -1.72
C ALA A 173 -24.34 -21.11 -0.93
N ASN A 174 -23.59 -20.26 -1.63
CA ASN A 174 -22.71 -19.21 -1.06
C ASN A 174 -22.86 -17.93 -1.86
N THR A 175 -24.08 -17.40 -1.90
CA THR A 175 -24.43 -16.26 -2.78
C THR A 175 -23.87 -14.94 -2.32
N ASN A 176 -23.50 -14.76 -1.05
CA ASN A 176 -22.85 -13.53 -0.59
C ASN A 176 -21.38 -13.52 -1.02
N ILE A 177 -21.05 -12.52 -1.81
CA ILE A 177 -19.71 -12.28 -2.33
C ILE A 177 -19.16 -11.08 -1.56
N ASP A 178 -18.32 -11.36 -0.56
CA ASP A 178 -17.74 -10.37 0.32
C ASP A 178 -16.42 -9.88 -0.28
N LEU A 179 -16.34 -8.57 -0.60
CA LEU A 179 -15.14 -7.97 -1.23
C LEU A 179 -13.94 -7.90 -0.28
N ASP A 180 -14.18 -8.00 1.04
CA ASP A 180 -13.10 -8.16 2.03
C ASP A 180 -12.30 -9.45 1.79
N ASP A 181 -12.89 -10.45 1.14
CA ASP A 181 -12.24 -11.70 0.75
C ASP A 181 -11.53 -11.63 -0.61
N GLY A 182 -11.64 -10.50 -1.31
CA GLY A 182 -11.05 -10.24 -2.62
C GLY A 182 -12.08 -10.02 -3.72
N MET A 183 -11.58 -9.64 -4.90
CA MET A 183 -12.40 -9.32 -6.08
C MET A 183 -12.63 -10.52 -7.00
N VAL A 184 -11.90 -11.63 -6.77
CA VAL A 184 -12.01 -12.87 -7.56
C VAL A 184 -12.40 -14.02 -6.64
N HIS A 185 -13.50 -14.69 -6.96
CA HIS A 185 -14.01 -15.83 -6.18
C HIS A 185 -14.10 -17.07 -7.07
N TYR A 186 -13.62 -18.21 -6.58
CA TYR A 186 -13.68 -19.49 -7.26
C TYR A 186 -14.43 -20.54 -6.44
N PHE A 187 -15.53 -21.06 -7.01
CA PHE A 187 -16.39 -22.10 -6.41
C PHE A 187 -16.06 -23.45 -7.04
N THR A 188 -15.45 -24.33 -6.25
CA THR A 188 -14.86 -25.58 -6.77
C THR A 188 -15.85 -26.71 -6.91
N THR A 189 -17.05 -26.61 -6.32
CA THR A 189 -18.11 -27.64 -6.47
C THR A 189 -18.97 -27.30 -7.67
N GLN A 190 -19.26 -28.32 -8.50
CA GLN A 190 -20.07 -28.18 -9.71
C GLN A 190 -21.42 -27.52 -9.40
N GLU A 191 -21.74 -26.47 -10.13
CA GLU A 191 -22.99 -25.74 -10.02
C GLU A 191 -24.12 -26.55 -10.69
N THR A 192 -25.26 -26.67 -10.03
CA THR A 192 -26.37 -27.50 -10.54
C THR A 192 -27.72 -26.77 -10.58
N THR A 193 -27.75 -25.54 -10.04
CA THR A 193 -28.96 -24.71 -9.96
C THR A 193 -28.58 -23.26 -10.28
N THR A 194 -29.58 -22.47 -10.68
CA THR A 194 -29.37 -21.02 -10.85
C THR A 194 -28.99 -20.38 -9.53
N SER A 195 -28.17 -19.33 -9.60
CA SER A 195 -27.74 -18.54 -8.47
C SER A 195 -27.93 -17.05 -8.73
N THR A 196 -28.09 -16.27 -7.66
CA THR A 196 -28.13 -14.82 -7.70
C THR A 196 -27.05 -14.32 -6.71
N PRO A 197 -25.84 -14.04 -7.21
CA PRO A 197 -24.77 -13.52 -6.35
C PRO A 197 -25.15 -12.14 -5.79
N ASN A 198 -24.83 -11.94 -4.52
CA ASN A 198 -25.02 -10.69 -3.81
C ASN A 198 -23.66 -10.07 -3.52
N ILE A 199 -23.29 -9.06 -4.30
CA ILE A 199 -22.02 -8.35 -4.11
C ILE A 199 -22.17 -7.34 -2.99
N ARG A 200 -21.26 -7.39 -2.00
CA ARG A 200 -21.22 -6.49 -0.85
C ARG A 200 -19.80 -6.38 -0.32
N VAL A 201 -19.49 -5.36 0.47
CA VAL A 201 -18.18 -5.29 1.14
C VAL A 201 -18.05 -6.45 2.12
N ASN A 202 -19.02 -6.57 3.07
CA ASN A 202 -19.17 -7.67 4.02
C ASN A 202 -20.58 -7.67 4.63
N SER A 203 -20.81 -8.45 5.68
CA SER A 203 -22.11 -8.53 6.35
C SER A 203 -22.56 -7.26 7.07
N SER A 204 -21.66 -6.31 7.29
CA SER A 204 -21.88 -5.09 8.09
C SER A 204 -21.62 -3.80 7.32
N THR A 205 -20.97 -3.87 6.17
CA THR A 205 -20.57 -2.73 5.34
C THR A 205 -21.09 -2.92 3.94
N SER A 206 -21.79 -1.92 3.42
CA SER A 206 -22.32 -1.91 2.06
C SER A 206 -21.34 -1.33 1.05
N LEU A 207 -21.58 -1.53 -0.25
CA LEU A 207 -20.82 -0.85 -1.30
C LEU A 207 -20.98 0.68 -1.22
N ASN A 208 -22.16 1.16 -0.83
CA ASN A 208 -22.41 2.60 -0.67
C ASN A 208 -21.57 3.24 0.45
N ASP A 209 -21.09 2.45 1.42
CA ASP A 209 -20.23 2.96 2.50
C ASP A 209 -18.80 3.24 2.02
N ILE A 210 -18.35 2.60 0.94
CA ILE A 210 -16.98 2.70 0.44
C ILE A 210 -16.85 3.33 -0.95
N MET A 211 -17.93 3.32 -1.76
CA MET A 211 -17.92 3.88 -3.12
C MET A 211 -18.59 5.23 -3.17
N THR A 212 -18.03 6.13 -3.96
CA THR A 212 -18.60 7.44 -4.29
C THR A 212 -18.95 7.51 -5.77
N ALA A 213 -19.79 8.46 -6.16
CA ALA A 213 -20.17 8.63 -7.57
C ALA A 213 -18.93 8.82 -8.47
N GLY A 214 -18.80 7.98 -9.48
CA GLY A 214 -17.65 7.90 -10.38
C GLY A 214 -16.68 6.75 -10.06
N ASP A 215 -16.79 6.11 -8.90
CA ASP A 215 -15.95 4.94 -8.59
C ASP A 215 -16.41 3.71 -9.38
N VAL A 216 -15.45 2.86 -9.71
CA VAL A 216 -15.67 1.61 -10.44
C VAL A 216 -14.86 0.48 -9.85
N ILE A 217 -15.50 -0.69 -9.75
CA ILE A 217 -14.84 -1.94 -9.36
C ILE A 217 -15.20 -3.06 -10.34
N THR A 218 -14.37 -4.09 -10.44
CA THR A 218 -14.67 -5.30 -11.21
C THR A 218 -14.56 -6.52 -10.33
N VAL A 219 -15.64 -7.31 -10.28
CA VAL A 219 -15.72 -8.56 -9.50
C VAL A 219 -15.80 -9.72 -10.47
N THR A 220 -14.99 -10.76 -10.26
CA THR A 220 -14.98 -11.97 -11.09
C THR A 220 -15.39 -13.18 -10.26
N LEU A 221 -16.42 -13.89 -10.73
CA LEU A 221 -16.84 -15.16 -10.16
C LEU A 221 -16.52 -16.29 -11.14
N VAL A 222 -15.85 -17.31 -10.64
CA VAL A 222 -15.51 -18.52 -11.39
C VAL A 222 -16.25 -19.69 -10.74
N THR A 223 -17.06 -20.41 -11.51
CA THR A 223 -17.80 -21.59 -11.02
C THR A 223 -17.44 -22.82 -11.83
N THR A 224 -17.55 -24.00 -11.24
CA THR A 224 -17.43 -25.26 -11.96
C THR A 224 -18.74 -25.50 -12.73
N ALA A 225 -18.64 -25.54 -14.05
CA ALA A 225 -19.76 -25.46 -14.95
C ALA A 225 -20.71 -26.67 -14.89
N ALA A 226 -22.01 -26.41 -15.06
CA ALA A 226 -23.04 -27.37 -15.43
C ALA A 226 -24.20 -26.61 -16.09
N ALA A 227 -24.82 -27.22 -17.10
CA ALA A 227 -25.84 -26.56 -17.90
C ALA A 227 -27.04 -26.00 -17.11
N GLY A 228 -27.41 -26.63 -15.99
CA GLY A 228 -28.48 -26.17 -15.11
C GLY A 228 -28.07 -25.13 -14.07
N GLY A 229 -26.77 -24.84 -13.97
CA GLY A 229 -26.20 -23.94 -12.95
C GLY A 229 -25.61 -22.70 -13.53
N TYR A 230 -26.35 -21.59 -13.50
CA TYR A 230 -25.89 -20.28 -14.03
C TYR A 230 -26.43 -19.13 -13.19
N SER A 231 -25.86 -17.93 -13.40
CA SER A 231 -26.30 -16.66 -12.80
C SER A 231 -26.76 -15.72 -13.89
N ALA A 232 -28.07 -15.47 -13.96
CA ALA A 232 -28.66 -14.51 -14.89
C ALA A 232 -28.97 -13.16 -14.25
N ASN A 233 -28.92 -13.09 -12.92
CA ASN A 233 -29.21 -11.91 -12.11
C ASN A 233 -28.22 -11.83 -10.95
N MET A 234 -28.03 -10.61 -10.44
CA MET A 234 -27.26 -10.36 -9.22
C MET A 234 -27.96 -9.34 -8.32
N THR A 235 -27.47 -9.18 -7.12
CA THR A 235 -27.84 -8.10 -6.22
C THR A 235 -26.59 -7.36 -5.73
N ILE A 236 -26.77 -6.11 -5.35
CA ILE A 236 -25.76 -5.32 -4.59
C ILE A 236 -26.38 -4.99 -3.24
N ASP A 237 -25.71 -5.38 -2.16
CA ASP A 237 -26.19 -5.16 -0.79
C ASP A 237 -27.64 -5.66 -0.57
N GLY A 238 -28.00 -6.78 -1.21
CA GLY A 238 -29.34 -7.36 -1.19
C GLY A 238 -30.40 -6.67 -2.07
N ASN A 239 -30.03 -5.59 -2.78
CA ASN A 239 -30.92 -4.89 -3.67
C ASN A 239 -30.75 -5.38 -5.11
N ALA A 240 -31.87 -5.63 -5.81
CA ALA A 240 -31.84 -6.06 -7.20
C ALA A 240 -31.19 -5.00 -8.11
N ILE A 241 -30.48 -5.46 -9.10
CA ILE A 241 -29.79 -4.67 -10.13
C ILE A 241 -30.27 -5.15 -11.50
N THR A 242 -30.38 -4.21 -12.43
CA THR A 242 -30.52 -4.51 -13.86
C THR A 242 -29.14 -4.52 -14.49
N GLU A 243 -28.66 -5.71 -14.85
CA GLU A 243 -27.36 -5.90 -15.49
C GLU A 243 -27.46 -5.59 -16.98
N GLU A 244 -26.50 -4.81 -17.51
CA GLU A 244 -26.28 -4.63 -18.93
C GLU A 244 -25.33 -5.72 -19.43
N TRP A 245 -25.90 -6.79 -20.00
CA TRP A 245 -25.11 -7.94 -20.45
C TRP A 245 -24.37 -7.68 -21.75
N VAL A 246 -23.09 -7.98 -21.80
CA VAL A 246 -22.30 -7.98 -23.04
C VAL A 246 -22.91 -9.00 -24.00
N GLY A 247 -23.19 -8.57 -25.22
CA GLY A 247 -23.93 -9.39 -26.19
C GLY A 247 -25.46 -9.26 -26.11
N GLY A 248 -26.00 -8.49 -25.15
CA GLY A 248 -27.38 -8.07 -25.07
C GLY A 248 -28.34 -9.08 -24.41
N SER A 249 -27.82 -10.17 -23.83
CA SER A 249 -28.65 -11.16 -23.15
C SER A 249 -27.91 -11.82 -21.99
N ALA A 250 -28.63 -11.99 -20.87
CA ALA A 250 -28.16 -12.79 -19.76
C ALA A 250 -28.01 -14.27 -20.19
N PRO A 251 -27.13 -15.05 -19.53
CA PRO A 251 -27.04 -16.48 -19.77
C PRO A 251 -28.37 -17.15 -19.43
N SER A 252 -28.80 -18.11 -20.26
CA SER A 252 -29.97 -18.94 -20.04
C SER A 252 -29.61 -20.40 -19.67
N ALA A 253 -28.33 -20.72 -19.69
CA ALA A 253 -27.74 -21.97 -19.24
C ALA A 253 -26.28 -21.75 -18.89
N GLY A 254 -25.75 -22.61 -18.01
CA GLY A 254 -24.30 -22.73 -17.78
C GLY A 254 -23.62 -23.55 -18.86
N GLY A 255 -22.29 -23.67 -18.79
CA GLY A 255 -21.53 -24.57 -19.64
C GLY A 255 -21.82 -26.02 -19.34
N SER A 256 -21.51 -26.92 -20.29
CA SER A 256 -21.67 -28.37 -20.11
C SER A 256 -20.53 -28.97 -19.30
N ASP A 257 -19.35 -28.35 -19.35
CA ASP A 257 -18.10 -28.74 -18.68
C ASP A 257 -17.19 -27.54 -18.48
N GLY A 258 -16.04 -27.74 -17.85
CA GLY A 258 -15.04 -26.68 -17.59
C GLY A 258 -15.49 -25.69 -16.52
N LEU A 259 -15.28 -24.42 -16.80
CA LEU A 259 -15.57 -23.32 -15.89
C LEU A 259 -16.48 -22.30 -16.52
N ASP A 260 -17.42 -21.80 -15.73
CA ASP A 260 -18.18 -20.60 -16.06
C ASP A 260 -17.55 -19.38 -15.35
N VAL A 261 -17.34 -18.32 -16.12
CA VAL A 261 -16.73 -17.09 -15.62
C VAL A 261 -17.71 -15.94 -15.80
N TYR A 262 -18.06 -15.29 -14.71
CA TYR A 262 -18.87 -14.08 -14.68
C TYR A 262 -17.98 -12.91 -14.28
N SER A 263 -18.04 -11.80 -15.01
CA SER A 263 -17.34 -10.56 -14.68
C SER A 263 -18.37 -9.43 -14.60
N TYR A 264 -18.40 -8.75 -13.46
CA TYR A 264 -19.28 -7.64 -13.17
C TYR A 264 -18.47 -6.37 -12.99
N THR A 265 -18.55 -5.43 -13.93
CA THR A 265 -18.04 -4.07 -13.76
C THR A 265 -19.13 -3.22 -13.13
N ILE A 266 -18.93 -2.80 -11.90
CA ILE A 266 -19.90 -2.08 -11.07
C ILE A 266 -19.44 -0.62 -11.00
N ILE A 267 -20.29 0.29 -11.47
CA ILE A 267 -20.05 1.74 -11.48
C ILE A 267 -21.01 2.37 -10.46
N CYS A 268 -20.47 3.07 -9.48
CA CYS A 268 -21.28 3.89 -8.58
C CYS A 268 -21.70 5.17 -9.27
N THR A 269 -23.00 5.40 -9.37
CA THR A 269 -23.57 6.62 -9.96
C THR A 269 -24.08 7.61 -8.92
N HIS A 270 -24.50 7.11 -7.74
CA HIS A 270 -24.97 7.91 -6.60
C HIS A 270 -24.69 7.18 -5.27
N ALA A 271 -23.77 7.66 -4.49
CA ALA A 271 -23.33 7.06 -3.23
C ALA A 271 -24.43 6.89 -2.14
N SER A 272 -25.55 7.62 -2.24
CA SER A 272 -26.62 7.56 -1.25
C SER A 272 -27.80 6.69 -1.69
N ASN A 273 -27.75 6.10 -2.89
CA ASN A 273 -28.83 5.33 -3.45
C ASN A 273 -28.46 3.84 -3.54
N THR A 274 -29.48 2.98 -3.52
CA THR A 274 -29.33 1.53 -3.65
C THR A 274 -29.89 1.02 -4.98
N GLY A 275 -29.52 -0.19 -5.38
CA GLY A 275 -30.01 -0.81 -6.60
C GLY A 275 -29.64 0.02 -7.84
N ASP A 276 -30.49 -0.02 -8.88
CA ASP A 276 -30.28 0.67 -10.17
C ASP A 276 -30.14 2.19 -10.09
N SER A 277 -30.61 2.81 -9.02
CA SER A 277 -30.45 4.25 -8.79
C SER A 277 -29.09 4.63 -8.21
N GLY A 278 -28.39 3.68 -7.61
CA GLY A 278 -27.05 3.85 -7.04
C GLY A 278 -25.93 3.31 -7.91
N PHE A 279 -26.21 2.25 -8.67
CA PHE A 279 -25.21 1.54 -9.43
C PHE A 279 -25.66 1.25 -10.87
N LYS A 280 -24.66 1.13 -11.74
CA LYS A 280 -24.80 0.52 -13.08
C LYS A 280 -23.84 -0.66 -13.16
N VAL A 281 -24.32 -1.77 -13.72
CA VAL A 281 -23.54 -3.00 -13.82
C VAL A 281 -23.44 -3.43 -15.29
N ILE A 282 -22.20 -3.58 -15.75
CA ILE A 282 -21.91 -4.26 -17.02
C ILE A 282 -21.51 -5.68 -16.66
N ALA A 283 -22.28 -6.64 -17.15
CA ALA A 283 -22.07 -8.06 -16.89
C ALA A 283 -21.57 -8.79 -18.12
N ASN A 284 -20.63 -9.70 -17.94
CA ASN A 284 -20.14 -10.60 -18.98
C ASN A 284 -20.12 -12.03 -18.47
N TYR A 285 -20.45 -12.97 -19.35
CA TYR A 285 -20.43 -14.40 -19.09
C TYR A 285 -19.62 -15.12 -20.17
N ILE A 286 -18.76 -16.00 -19.75
CA ILE A 286 -17.96 -16.85 -20.64
C ILE A 286 -17.95 -18.27 -20.07
N ASN A 287 -18.24 -19.25 -20.93
CA ASN A 287 -17.96 -20.64 -20.63
C ASN A 287 -16.57 -21.01 -21.16
N ALA A 288 -15.69 -21.42 -20.25
CA ALA A 288 -14.33 -21.90 -20.56
C ALA A 288 -14.32 -23.41 -20.54
N THR A 289 -14.38 -24.04 -21.70
CA THR A 289 -14.33 -25.49 -21.87
C THR A 289 -12.88 -25.98 -21.99
N ASN A 290 -12.66 -27.26 -21.64
CA ASN A 290 -11.37 -27.95 -21.86
C ASN A 290 -11.18 -28.36 -23.32
#